data_9bcf5ebf05f3f1f337cfc669c386297c
#
_entry.id   9bcf5ebf05f3f1f337cfc669c386297c
#
_cell.length_a   1.000
_cell.length_b   1.000
_cell.length_c   1.000
_cell.angle_alpha   90.00
_cell.angle_beta   90.00
_cell.angle_gamma   90.00
#
_symmetry.space_group_name_H-M   'P 1'
#
loop_
_entity.id
_entity.type
_entity.pdbx_description
1 polymer ?
#
loop_
_entity_poly.entity_id
_entity_poly.type
_entity_poly.pdbx_seq_one_letter_code
_entity_poly.pdbx_strand_id
1 'polypeptide(L)'
;MTVLSVDLASRRYRDNGIALLRGRWGHARCEILSADALGLDGEPDAQTFAALLHDVAVREGARLILLDGPQGWRAEQSALVHQRRCERESLAPGKTGLPGVVKPATWTRMALFSIALFDALHAHGWPRITAAWNGERAAIESFPTQAWRSLGVPAMPGRASTPSVDPWRAHLAALGVHDVPSTVTHDEVQAVVAALVGLQLLGAGFSAVDARGCDPHRDGEHWREGWILSPRR
;
A
#
# COMPACT_ATOMS: atom_id res chain seq x y z
N MET A 1 0.80 -18.01 4.03
CA MET A 1 0.00 -16.80 3.75
C MET A 1 0.62 -16.10 2.57
N THR A 2 -0.19 -15.44 1.73
CA THR A 2 0.29 -14.69 0.56
C THR A 2 -0.30 -13.29 0.57
N VAL A 3 0.54 -12.28 0.27
CA VAL A 3 0.19 -10.87 0.24
C VAL A 3 0.75 -10.25 -1.04
N LEU A 4 -0.05 -9.49 -1.76
CA LEU A 4 0.37 -8.67 -2.89
C LEU A 4 0.47 -7.22 -2.44
N SER A 5 1.55 -6.52 -2.78
CA SER A 5 1.76 -5.12 -2.39
C SER A 5 2.28 -4.31 -3.57
N VAL A 6 1.84 -3.07 -3.65
CA VAL A 6 2.21 -2.14 -4.72
C VAL A 6 2.61 -0.79 -4.14
N ASP A 7 3.82 -0.36 -4.41
CA ASP A 7 4.27 1.03 -4.28
C ASP A 7 3.84 1.77 -5.54
N LEU A 8 2.82 2.63 -5.43
CA LEU A 8 2.08 3.14 -6.57
C LEU A 8 2.78 4.30 -7.28
N ALA A 9 2.77 4.25 -8.60
CA ALA A 9 3.12 5.35 -9.49
C ALA A 9 1.99 5.59 -10.49
N SER A 10 1.58 6.86 -10.68
CA SER A 10 0.46 7.24 -11.54
C SER A 10 0.85 7.73 -12.93
N ARG A 11 2.14 7.66 -13.29
CA ARG A 11 2.61 8.16 -14.59
C ARG A 11 2.97 7.06 -15.57
N ARG A 12 3.61 6.01 -15.09
CA ARG A 12 4.04 4.89 -15.93
C ARG A 12 3.96 3.60 -15.12
N TYR A 13 3.46 2.54 -15.70
CA TYR A 13 3.38 1.24 -15.04
C TYR A 13 4.75 0.75 -14.54
N ARG A 14 5.81 0.93 -15.29
CA ARG A 14 7.17 0.51 -14.92
C ARG A 14 7.75 1.20 -13.68
N ASP A 15 7.14 2.28 -13.24
CA ASP A 15 7.54 3.01 -12.03
C ASP A 15 6.81 2.47 -10.77
N ASN A 16 5.91 1.49 -10.90
CA ASN A 16 5.31 0.81 -9.76
C ASN A 16 6.24 -0.28 -9.26
N GLY A 17 6.45 -0.32 -7.94
CA GLY A 17 7.04 -1.47 -7.28
C GLY A 17 5.95 -2.49 -6.97
N ILE A 18 6.07 -3.73 -7.47
CA ILE A 18 5.09 -4.78 -7.22
C ILE A 18 5.79 -5.97 -6.58
N ALA A 19 5.35 -6.33 -5.37
CA ALA A 19 5.94 -7.42 -4.61
C ALA A 19 4.89 -8.42 -4.12
N LEU A 20 5.23 -9.68 -4.19
CA LEU A 20 4.47 -10.78 -3.63
C LEU A 20 5.26 -11.40 -2.48
N LEU A 21 4.70 -11.40 -1.27
CA LEU A 21 5.29 -12.06 -0.11
C LEU A 21 4.52 -13.33 0.22
N ARG A 22 5.26 -14.46 0.34
CA ARG A 22 4.70 -15.75 0.76
C ARG A 22 5.39 -16.22 2.04
N GLY A 23 4.61 -16.60 3.03
CA GLY A 23 5.13 -17.13 4.30
C GLY A 23 4.39 -16.57 5.51
N ARG A 24 5.15 -16.28 6.56
CA ARG A 24 4.66 -15.69 7.81
C ARG A 24 5.58 -14.56 8.27
N TRP A 25 5.11 -13.74 9.18
CA TRP A 25 5.96 -12.77 9.85
C TRP A 25 7.25 -13.39 10.37
N GLY A 26 8.39 -12.76 10.09
CA GLY A 26 9.73 -13.26 10.46
C GLY A 26 10.27 -14.40 9.60
N HIS A 27 9.50 -14.91 8.63
CA HIS A 27 9.96 -15.92 7.67
C HIS A 27 9.12 -15.88 6.40
N ALA A 28 9.43 -15.01 5.49
CA ALA A 28 8.75 -14.81 4.23
C ALA A 28 9.71 -14.87 3.05
N ARG A 29 9.22 -15.33 1.91
CA ARG A 29 9.90 -15.24 0.61
C ARG A 29 9.28 -14.13 -0.20
N CYS A 30 10.13 -13.38 -0.86
CA CYS A 30 9.77 -12.28 -1.73
C CYS A 30 9.89 -12.70 -3.19
N GLU A 31 8.93 -12.29 -3.99
CA GLU A 31 8.98 -12.31 -5.45
C GLU A 31 8.63 -10.91 -5.94
N ILE A 32 9.49 -10.34 -6.80
CA ILE A 32 9.24 -9.06 -7.45
C ILE A 32 8.58 -9.32 -8.80
N LEU A 33 7.49 -8.64 -9.05
CA LEU A 33 6.74 -8.72 -10.30
C LEU A 33 6.99 -7.44 -11.10
N SER A 34 7.72 -7.55 -12.22
CA SER A 34 7.92 -6.38 -13.09
C SER A 34 6.67 -6.06 -13.90
N ALA A 35 6.43 -4.78 -14.18
CA ALA A 35 5.34 -4.36 -15.03
C ALA A 35 5.40 -5.03 -16.42
N ASP A 36 6.59 -5.13 -17.00
CA ASP A 36 6.82 -5.77 -18.29
C ASP A 36 6.42 -7.26 -18.28
N ALA A 37 6.80 -8.01 -17.24
CA ALA A 37 6.43 -9.42 -17.09
C ALA A 37 4.90 -9.61 -16.92
N LEU A 38 4.22 -8.57 -16.44
CA LEU A 38 2.76 -8.53 -16.31
C LEU A 38 2.05 -7.99 -17.57
N GLY A 39 2.80 -7.65 -18.62
CA GLY A 39 2.25 -7.08 -19.84
C GLY A 39 1.72 -5.65 -19.71
N LEU A 40 2.19 -4.92 -18.71
CA LEU A 40 1.81 -3.54 -18.44
C LEU A 40 2.78 -2.55 -19.07
N ASP A 41 2.28 -1.67 -19.93
CA ASP A 41 3.04 -0.58 -20.56
C ASP A 41 2.25 0.74 -20.53
N GLY A 42 2.97 1.84 -20.67
CA GLY A 42 2.40 3.18 -20.76
C GLY A 42 1.91 3.75 -19.43
N GLU A 43 0.86 4.55 -19.51
CA GLU A 43 0.24 5.24 -18.37
C GLU A 43 -0.73 4.32 -17.62
N PRO A 44 -0.67 4.25 -16.29
CA PRO A 44 -1.59 3.44 -15.50
C PRO A 44 -3.04 3.88 -15.62
N ASP A 45 -3.90 2.90 -15.95
CA ASP A 45 -5.36 2.98 -15.87
C ASP A 45 -5.85 2.16 -14.67
N ALA A 46 -6.74 2.75 -13.87
CA ALA A 46 -7.16 2.14 -12.61
C ALA A 46 -7.97 0.84 -12.79
N GLN A 47 -8.80 0.76 -13.84
CA GLN A 47 -9.62 -0.43 -14.12
C GLN A 47 -8.75 -1.58 -14.62
N THR A 48 -7.88 -1.30 -15.59
CA THR A 48 -6.93 -2.28 -16.13
C THR A 48 -6.00 -2.80 -15.05
N PHE A 49 -5.49 -1.90 -14.21
CA PHE A 49 -4.57 -2.31 -13.14
C PHE A 49 -5.28 -3.11 -12.05
N ALA A 50 -6.50 -2.73 -11.66
CA ALA A 50 -7.29 -3.48 -10.69
C ALA A 50 -7.61 -4.90 -11.18
N ALA A 51 -7.99 -5.06 -12.45
CA ALA A 51 -8.24 -6.39 -13.04
C ALA A 51 -6.99 -7.25 -12.99
N LEU A 52 -5.84 -6.72 -13.38
CA LEU A 52 -4.57 -7.44 -13.32
C LEU A 52 -4.18 -7.83 -11.88
N LEU A 53 -4.25 -6.87 -10.93
CA LEU A 53 -3.93 -7.16 -9.52
C LEU A 53 -4.88 -8.19 -8.93
N HIS A 54 -6.16 -8.16 -9.32
CA HIS A 54 -7.13 -9.20 -8.99
C HIS A 54 -6.68 -10.57 -9.50
N ASP A 55 -6.37 -10.68 -10.80
CA ASP A 55 -5.97 -11.93 -11.44
C ASP A 55 -4.69 -12.51 -10.81
N VAL A 56 -3.68 -11.66 -10.60
CA VAL A 56 -2.45 -12.03 -9.90
C VAL A 56 -2.77 -12.50 -8.48
N ALA A 57 -3.52 -11.74 -7.71
CA ALA A 57 -3.83 -12.09 -6.32
C ALA A 57 -4.63 -13.38 -6.20
N VAL A 58 -5.59 -13.62 -7.11
CA VAL A 58 -6.38 -14.86 -7.15
C VAL A 58 -5.49 -16.06 -7.52
N ARG A 59 -4.70 -15.95 -8.58
CA ARG A 59 -3.78 -17.00 -9.02
C ARG A 59 -2.79 -17.39 -7.92
N GLU A 60 -2.24 -16.41 -7.20
CA GLU A 60 -1.24 -16.63 -6.16
C GLU A 60 -1.84 -16.90 -4.77
N GLY A 61 -3.16 -16.96 -4.66
CA GLY A 61 -3.85 -17.19 -3.40
C GLY A 61 -3.64 -16.08 -2.36
N ALA A 62 -3.38 -14.86 -2.80
CA ALA A 62 -3.29 -13.70 -1.90
C ALA A 62 -4.67 -13.36 -1.34
N ARG A 63 -4.72 -12.96 -0.09
CA ARG A 63 -5.94 -12.47 0.58
C ARG A 63 -5.93 -10.98 0.84
N LEU A 64 -4.77 -10.35 0.68
CA LEU A 64 -4.61 -8.91 0.88
C LEU A 64 -3.88 -8.31 -0.31
N ILE A 65 -4.37 -7.16 -0.78
CA ILE A 65 -3.70 -6.27 -1.71
C ILE A 65 -3.39 -4.96 -0.97
N LEU A 66 -2.11 -4.61 -0.86
CA LEU A 66 -1.67 -3.38 -0.22
C LEU A 66 -1.24 -2.36 -1.27
N LEU A 67 -1.66 -1.12 -1.08
CA LEU A 67 -1.36 -0.03 -2.01
C LEU A 67 -0.76 1.16 -1.24
N ASP A 68 0.38 1.70 -1.69
CA ASP A 68 0.89 2.98 -1.19
C ASP A 68 0.16 4.13 -1.85
N GLY A 69 -0.93 4.54 -1.25
CA GLY A 69 -1.72 5.66 -1.73
C GLY A 69 -3.10 5.73 -1.07
N PRO A 70 -3.74 6.91 -1.12
CA PRO A 70 -4.99 7.15 -0.43
C PRO A 70 -6.15 6.30 -0.96
N GLN A 71 -6.92 5.72 -0.05
CA GLN A 71 -8.10 4.92 -0.36
C GLN A 71 -9.40 5.73 -0.42
N GLY A 72 -9.37 6.99 -0.02
CA GLY A 72 -10.57 7.82 0.05
C GLY A 72 -10.25 9.27 0.37
N TRP A 73 -11.29 10.06 0.52
CA TRP A 73 -11.26 11.49 0.82
C TRP A 73 -11.49 11.75 2.32
N ARG A 74 -11.17 12.93 2.78
CA ARG A 74 -11.50 13.41 4.12
C ARG A 74 -13.02 13.43 4.34
N ALA A 75 -13.47 13.05 5.53
CA ALA A 75 -14.89 13.22 5.93
C ALA A 75 -15.28 14.71 5.99
N GLU A 76 -16.49 15.06 5.54
CA GLU A 76 -16.94 16.46 5.53
C GLU A 76 -16.93 17.08 6.92
N GLN A 77 -17.40 16.34 7.92
CA GLN A 77 -17.52 16.76 9.31
C GLN A 77 -16.21 16.70 10.10
N SER A 78 -15.10 16.28 9.43
CA SER A 78 -13.81 16.22 10.11
C SER A 78 -13.32 17.62 10.49
N ALA A 79 -12.84 17.77 11.73
CA ALA A 79 -12.16 18.99 12.19
C ALA A 79 -10.82 19.23 11.47
N LEU A 80 -10.28 18.24 10.76
CA LEU A 80 -9.07 18.36 9.96
C LEU A 80 -9.41 18.97 8.61
N VAL A 81 -8.93 20.18 8.34
CA VAL A 81 -9.37 20.97 7.15
C VAL A 81 -8.90 20.38 5.81
N HIS A 82 -7.70 19.79 5.75
CA HIS A 82 -7.05 19.43 4.49
C HIS A 82 -6.50 18.00 4.43
N GLN A 83 -6.84 17.15 5.38
CA GLN A 83 -6.27 15.81 5.48
C GLN A 83 -7.22 14.86 6.18
N ARG A 84 -7.09 13.55 5.88
CA ARG A 84 -7.74 12.48 6.61
C ARG A 84 -7.05 12.27 7.97
N ARG A 85 -7.76 11.61 8.88
CA ARG A 85 -7.24 11.25 10.20
C ARG A 85 -5.98 10.37 10.10
N CYS A 86 -6.01 9.34 9.25
CA CYS A 86 -4.88 8.44 9.04
C CYS A 86 -3.60 9.16 8.54
N GLU A 87 -3.74 10.14 7.65
CA GLU A 87 -2.62 10.93 7.14
C GLU A 87 -2.01 11.82 8.23
N ARG A 88 -2.85 12.38 9.11
CA ARG A 88 -2.39 13.16 10.27
C ARG A 88 -1.60 12.30 11.24
N GLU A 89 -2.14 11.14 11.59
CA GLU A 89 -1.56 10.24 12.59
C GLU A 89 -0.28 9.55 12.05
N SER A 90 -0.20 9.31 10.73
CA SER A 90 0.97 8.69 10.08
C SER A 90 2.01 9.71 9.60
N LEU A 91 1.76 11.02 9.74
CA LEU A 91 2.61 12.09 9.21
C LEU A 91 2.85 11.94 7.70
N ALA A 92 1.84 11.47 6.96
CA ALA A 92 1.94 11.31 5.52
C ALA A 92 2.17 12.67 4.84
N PRO A 93 3.07 12.76 3.84
CA PRO A 93 3.36 14.03 3.16
C PRO A 93 2.21 14.49 2.26
N GLY A 94 1.58 13.55 1.55
CA GLY A 94 0.37 13.79 0.77
C GLY A 94 -0.87 13.86 1.65
N LYS A 95 -1.80 14.74 1.31
CA LYS A 95 -3.00 15.02 2.08
C LYS A 95 -4.20 15.08 1.16
N THR A 96 -5.21 14.26 1.46
CA THR A 96 -6.49 14.26 0.74
C THR A 96 -7.55 14.99 1.55
N GLY A 97 -7.97 16.14 1.04
CA GLY A 97 -9.06 16.94 1.59
C GLY A 97 -10.43 16.45 1.14
N LEU A 98 -11.37 17.37 0.87
CA LEU A 98 -12.63 17.07 0.19
C LEU A 98 -12.35 16.57 -1.25
N PRO A 99 -13.32 15.90 -1.91
CA PRO A 99 -13.14 15.38 -3.26
C PRO A 99 -12.54 16.41 -4.22
N GLY A 100 -11.47 16.00 -4.90
CA GLY A 100 -10.70 16.85 -5.80
C GLY A 100 -9.67 17.77 -5.13
N VAL A 101 -9.63 17.87 -3.80
CA VAL A 101 -8.68 18.72 -3.07
C VAL A 101 -7.53 17.91 -2.51
N VAL A 102 -6.34 18.09 -3.07
CA VAL A 102 -5.10 17.40 -2.66
C VAL A 102 -3.99 18.40 -2.37
N LYS A 103 -3.20 18.17 -1.34
CA LYS A 103 -2.03 18.99 -0.98
C LYS A 103 -0.79 18.12 -0.76
N PRO A 104 0.37 18.49 -1.32
CA PRO A 104 0.50 19.52 -2.35
C PRO A 104 -0.21 19.13 -3.65
N ALA A 105 -0.58 20.11 -4.47
CA ALA A 105 -1.34 19.88 -5.71
C ALA A 105 -0.61 18.95 -6.72
N THR A 106 0.71 18.84 -6.62
CA THR A 106 1.52 17.90 -7.42
C THR A 106 1.15 16.43 -7.21
N TRP A 107 0.45 16.10 -6.11
CA TRP A 107 0.00 14.75 -5.77
C TRP A 107 -1.43 14.46 -6.23
N THR A 108 -2.13 15.43 -6.84
CA THR A 108 -3.53 15.28 -7.25
C THR A 108 -3.72 14.07 -8.15
N ARG A 109 -2.88 13.92 -9.19
CA ARG A 109 -2.95 12.78 -10.10
C ARG A 109 -2.80 11.44 -9.38
N MET A 110 -1.84 11.34 -8.45
CA MET A 110 -1.58 10.14 -7.67
C MET A 110 -2.76 9.80 -6.76
N ALA A 111 -3.33 10.79 -6.07
CA ALA A 111 -4.46 10.59 -5.19
C ALA A 111 -5.72 10.16 -5.95
N LEU A 112 -6.02 10.80 -7.08
CA LEU A 112 -7.15 10.42 -7.94
C LEU A 112 -6.99 9.00 -8.47
N PHE A 113 -5.80 8.66 -8.99
CA PHE A 113 -5.51 7.32 -9.48
C PHE A 113 -5.65 6.25 -8.38
N SER A 114 -5.06 6.50 -7.20
CA SER A 114 -5.12 5.55 -6.08
C SER A 114 -6.56 5.31 -5.62
N ILE A 115 -7.36 6.37 -5.43
CA ILE A 115 -8.76 6.23 -5.00
C ILE A 115 -9.57 5.46 -6.04
N ALA A 116 -9.39 5.78 -7.34
CA ALA A 116 -10.04 5.05 -8.43
C ALA A 116 -9.62 3.57 -8.48
N LEU A 117 -8.34 3.25 -8.19
CA LEU A 117 -7.84 1.89 -8.11
C LEU A 117 -8.49 1.12 -6.94
N PHE A 118 -8.63 1.75 -5.76
CA PHE A 118 -9.37 1.15 -4.64
C PHE A 118 -10.84 0.91 -4.98
N ASP A 119 -11.49 1.81 -5.74
CA ASP A 119 -12.88 1.65 -6.18
C ASP A 119 -13.01 0.47 -7.17
N ALA A 120 -12.08 0.37 -8.12
CA ALA A 120 -12.04 -0.74 -9.08
C ALA A 120 -11.75 -2.07 -8.37
N LEU A 121 -10.82 -2.13 -7.43
CA LEU A 121 -10.57 -3.33 -6.62
C LEU A 121 -11.79 -3.72 -5.79
N HIS A 122 -12.53 -2.76 -5.24
CA HIS A 122 -13.77 -3.03 -4.52
C HIS A 122 -14.78 -3.74 -5.43
N ALA A 123 -14.92 -3.30 -6.68
CA ALA A 123 -15.78 -3.94 -7.68
C ALA A 123 -15.32 -5.37 -8.03
N HIS A 124 -14.03 -5.68 -7.91
CA HIS A 124 -13.46 -7.01 -8.05
C HIS A 124 -13.52 -7.86 -6.76
N GLY A 125 -14.24 -7.43 -5.72
CA GLY A 125 -14.39 -8.18 -4.46
C GLY A 125 -13.24 -8.01 -3.47
N TRP A 126 -12.51 -6.89 -3.56
CA TRP A 126 -11.48 -6.49 -2.59
C TRP A 126 -11.97 -5.25 -1.82
N PRO A 127 -12.83 -5.40 -0.82
CA PRO A 127 -13.30 -4.28 -0.04
C PRO A 127 -12.15 -3.61 0.71
N ARG A 128 -12.31 -2.32 1.00
CA ARG A 128 -11.43 -1.60 1.93
C ARG A 128 -11.50 -2.25 3.30
N ILE A 129 -10.35 -2.42 3.94
CA ILE A 129 -10.30 -3.05 5.25
C ILE A 129 -11.00 -2.21 6.31
N THR A 130 -11.68 -2.87 7.26
CA THR A 130 -12.28 -2.26 8.45
C THR A 130 -11.71 -2.89 9.72
N ALA A 131 -11.92 -2.28 10.87
CA ALA A 131 -11.50 -2.84 12.16
C ALA A 131 -12.18 -4.20 12.47
N ALA A 132 -13.35 -4.45 11.88
CA ALA A 132 -14.10 -5.71 11.99
C ALA A 132 -13.65 -6.78 10.97
N TRP A 133 -12.51 -6.58 10.30
CA TRP A 133 -12.04 -7.53 9.30
C TRP A 133 -11.87 -8.95 9.87
N ASN A 134 -12.44 -9.93 9.17
CA ASN A 134 -12.59 -11.34 9.61
C ASN A 134 -11.61 -12.32 8.91
N GLY A 135 -10.62 -11.81 8.17
CA GLY A 135 -9.67 -12.67 7.44
C GLY A 135 -10.00 -12.88 5.97
N GLU A 136 -11.07 -12.29 5.44
CA GLU A 136 -11.43 -12.35 4.02
C GLU A 136 -10.53 -11.46 3.15
N ARG A 137 -10.79 -11.43 1.84
CA ARG A 137 -10.07 -10.56 0.92
C ARG A 137 -10.29 -9.10 1.29
N ALA A 138 -9.21 -8.30 1.22
CA ALA A 138 -9.30 -6.87 1.42
C ALA A 138 -8.20 -6.11 0.66
N ALA A 139 -8.51 -4.85 0.29
CA ALA A 139 -7.54 -3.85 -0.13
C ALA A 139 -7.18 -2.94 1.06
N ILE A 140 -5.90 -2.62 1.20
CA ILE A 140 -5.34 -1.92 2.36
C ILE A 140 -4.49 -0.76 1.89
N GLU A 141 -4.70 0.41 2.46
CA GLU A 141 -3.76 1.52 2.33
C GLU A 141 -2.55 1.27 3.23
N SER A 142 -1.39 1.28 2.64
CA SER A 142 -0.09 1.20 3.32
C SER A 142 0.68 2.50 3.13
N PHE A 143 1.68 2.72 3.97
CA PHE A 143 2.60 3.84 3.84
C PHE A 143 4.01 3.34 4.18
N PRO A 144 4.84 3.02 3.17
CA PRO A 144 6.16 2.40 3.37
C PRO A 144 7.06 3.17 4.33
N THR A 145 7.06 4.51 4.26
CA THR A 145 7.82 5.35 5.19
C THR A 145 7.43 5.10 6.64
N GLN A 146 6.13 4.93 6.92
CA GLN A 146 5.66 4.60 8.26
C GLN A 146 5.98 3.15 8.62
N ALA A 147 5.92 2.24 7.67
CA ALA A 147 6.29 0.84 7.88
C ALA A 147 7.75 0.72 8.35
N TRP A 148 8.70 1.40 7.71
CA TRP A 148 10.09 1.44 8.16
C TRP A 148 10.22 1.97 9.58
N ARG A 149 9.58 3.11 9.88
CA ARG A 149 9.61 3.73 11.21
C ARG A 149 9.08 2.82 12.30
N SER A 150 7.95 2.17 12.07
CA SER A 150 7.32 1.27 13.04
C SER A 150 8.16 0.03 13.32
N LEU A 151 9.01 -0.38 12.38
CA LEU A 151 9.99 -1.45 12.52
C LEU A 151 11.29 -0.99 13.22
N GLY A 152 11.40 0.29 13.57
CA GLY A 152 12.62 0.85 14.16
C GLY A 152 13.78 0.97 13.18
N VAL A 153 13.47 1.00 11.88
CA VAL A 153 14.45 1.17 10.78
C VAL A 153 14.33 2.59 10.24
N PRO A 154 15.45 3.27 9.90
CA PRO A 154 15.38 4.55 9.22
C PRO A 154 14.54 4.45 7.95
N ALA A 155 13.60 5.38 7.80
CA ALA A 155 12.80 5.43 6.57
C ALA A 155 13.71 5.65 5.37
N MET A 156 13.41 4.95 4.27
CA MET A 156 14.16 5.12 3.03
C MET A 156 13.90 6.52 2.47
N PRO A 157 14.95 7.30 2.15
CA PRO A 157 14.78 8.60 1.51
C PRO A 157 14.11 8.47 0.14
N GLY A 158 13.64 9.56 -0.44
CA GLY A 158 13.09 9.53 -1.79
C GLY A 158 14.11 9.03 -2.81
N ARG A 159 13.64 8.42 -3.90
CA ARG A 159 14.44 7.79 -4.97
C ARG A 159 15.66 8.61 -5.40
N ALA A 160 15.47 9.92 -5.63
CA ALA A 160 16.56 10.83 -6.06
C ALA A 160 17.68 10.99 -5.02
N SER A 161 17.39 10.70 -3.74
CA SER A 161 18.33 10.84 -2.62
C SER A 161 18.85 9.50 -2.10
N THR A 162 18.49 8.39 -2.76
CA THR A 162 18.88 7.04 -2.37
C THR A 162 19.92 6.50 -3.35
N PRO A 163 21.22 6.55 -3.03
CA PRO A 163 22.28 6.09 -3.93
C PRO A 163 22.33 4.56 -4.07
N SER A 164 21.88 3.82 -3.05
CA SER A 164 21.76 2.36 -3.05
C SER A 164 20.62 1.95 -2.13
N VAL A 165 19.90 0.89 -2.49
CA VAL A 165 18.85 0.26 -1.69
C VAL A 165 19.38 -0.86 -0.78
N ASP A 166 20.66 -1.21 -0.88
CA ASP A 166 21.27 -2.33 -0.14
C ASP A 166 21.09 -2.26 1.38
N PRO A 167 21.21 -1.10 2.05
CA PRO A 167 20.97 -1.02 3.49
C PRO A 167 19.55 -1.47 3.87
N TRP A 168 18.54 -1.06 3.11
CA TRP A 168 17.15 -1.45 3.37
C TRP A 168 16.87 -2.91 3.01
N ARG A 169 17.49 -3.42 1.94
CA ARG A 169 17.46 -4.85 1.61
C ARG A 169 18.07 -5.70 2.73
N ALA A 170 19.18 -5.27 3.32
CA ALA A 170 19.77 -5.92 4.49
C ALA A 170 18.82 -5.91 5.71
N HIS A 171 18.12 -4.80 5.95
CA HIS A 171 17.09 -4.74 6.99
C HIS A 171 15.92 -5.70 6.72
N LEU A 172 15.46 -5.82 5.48
CA LEU A 172 14.42 -6.80 5.11
C LEU A 172 14.90 -8.23 5.40
N ALA A 173 16.14 -8.56 5.05
CA ALA A 173 16.72 -9.88 5.36
C ALA A 173 16.78 -10.13 6.88
N ALA A 174 17.18 -9.13 7.67
CA ALA A 174 17.18 -9.21 9.14
C ALA A 174 15.77 -9.36 9.75
N LEU A 175 14.74 -8.88 9.04
CA LEU A 175 13.32 -9.07 9.40
C LEU A 175 12.76 -10.42 8.92
N GLY A 176 13.59 -11.29 8.34
CA GLY A 176 13.20 -12.61 7.86
C GLY A 176 12.54 -12.62 6.48
N VAL A 177 12.78 -11.59 5.66
CA VAL A 177 12.38 -11.60 4.25
C VAL A 177 13.53 -12.12 3.39
N HIS A 178 13.31 -13.24 2.74
CA HIS A 178 14.27 -13.92 1.90
C HIS A 178 13.96 -13.69 0.41
N ASP A 179 14.94 -13.98 -0.43
CA ASP A 179 14.83 -13.97 -1.89
C ASP A 179 14.56 -12.56 -2.50
N VAL A 180 14.89 -11.48 -1.77
CA VAL A 180 14.85 -10.11 -2.32
C VAL A 180 16.00 -9.97 -3.32
N PRO A 181 15.73 -9.75 -4.63
CA PRO A 181 16.78 -9.69 -5.63
C PRO A 181 17.82 -8.59 -5.37
N SER A 182 19.08 -8.80 -5.80
CA SER A 182 20.12 -7.77 -5.71
C SER A 182 19.87 -6.58 -6.63
N THR A 183 19.07 -6.78 -7.68
CA THR A 183 18.71 -5.77 -8.69
C THR A 183 17.44 -5.00 -8.34
N VAL A 184 16.88 -5.23 -7.15
CA VAL A 184 15.62 -4.59 -6.71
C VAL A 184 15.73 -3.06 -6.73
N THR A 185 14.70 -2.42 -7.22
CA THR A 185 14.59 -0.96 -7.29
C THR A 185 14.12 -0.35 -5.96
N HIS A 186 14.18 0.98 -5.87
CA HIS A 186 13.66 1.75 -4.73
C HIS A 186 12.18 1.41 -4.44
N ASP A 187 11.33 1.47 -5.46
CA ASP A 187 9.89 1.32 -5.30
C ASP A 187 9.50 -0.14 -5.00
N GLU A 188 10.25 -1.11 -5.55
CA GLU A 188 10.08 -2.52 -5.19
C GLU A 188 10.43 -2.80 -3.72
N VAL A 189 11.51 -2.19 -3.18
CA VAL A 189 11.84 -2.29 -1.74
C VAL A 189 10.75 -1.66 -0.88
N GLN A 190 10.15 -0.56 -1.32
CA GLN A 190 9.02 0.07 -0.64
C GLN A 190 7.78 -0.85 -0.65
N ALA A 191 7.48 -1.50 -1.77
CA ALA A 191 6.41 -2.48 -1.85
C ALA A 191 6.66 -3.68 -0.91
N VAL A 192 7.90 -4.16 -0.81
CA VAL A 192 8.23 -5.28 0.09
C VAL A 192 8.01 -4.92 1.55
N VAL A 193 8.48 -3.78 2.03
CA VAL A 193 8.27 -3.40 3.43
C VAL A 193 6.80 -3.16 3.74
N ALA A 194 6.04 -2.58 2.80
CA ALA A 194 4.61 -2.39 2.94
C ALA A 194 3.87 -3.72 3.08
N ALA A 195 4.28 -4.76 2.36
CA ALA A 195 3.67 -6.09 2.42
C ALA A 195 3.77 -6.76 3.80
N LEU A 196 4.75 -6.39 4.63
CA LEU A 196 4.98 -7.01 5.93
C LEU A 196 3.79 -6.87 6.87
N VAL A 197 3.07 -5.73 6.84
CA VAL A 197 1.87 -5.57 7.67
C VAL A 197 0.78 -6.57 7.28
N GLY A 198 0.68 -6.91 6.00
CA GLY A 198 -0.28 -7.93 5.52
C GLY A 198 0.00 -9.32 6.09
N LEU A 199 1.27 -9.73 6.17
CA LEU A 199 1.63 -11.01 6.79
C LEU A 199 1.32 -11.02 8.29
N GLN A 200 1.57 -9.91 9.00
CA GLN A 200 1.26 -9.79 10.40
C GLN A 200 -0.25 -9.80 10.65
N LEU A 201 -1.00 -9.07 9.84
CA LEU A 201 -2.47 -9.05 9.89
C LEU A 201 -3.07 -10.44 9.65
N LEU A 202 -2.60 -11.16 8.61
CA LEU A 202 -3.05 -12.51 8.30
C LEU A 202 -2.73 -13.54 9.41
N GLY A 203 -1.63 -13.33 10.13
CA GLY A 203 -1.17 -14.23 11.19
C GLY A 203 -1.81 -13.99 12.54
N ALA A 204 -2.09 -12.72 12.89
CA ALA A 204 -2.45 -12.35 14.26
C ALA A 204 -3.62 -11.36 14.36
N GLY A 205 -4.22 -10.98 13.21
CA GLY A 205 -5.41 -10.13 13.15
C GLY A 205 -5.12 -8.64 13.29
N PHE A 206 -6.20 -7.84 13.26
CA PHE A 206 -6.13 -6.37 13.21
C PHE A 206 -5.47 -5.74 14.44
N SER A 207 -5.60 -6.36 15.62
CA SER A 207 -4.98 -5.86 16.85
C SER A 207 -3.44 -5.99 16.88
N ALA A 208 -2.87 -6.80 16.01
CA ALA A 208 -1.44 -7.04 15.93
C ALA A 208 -0.66 -5.98 15.14
N VAL A 209 -1.35 -5.10 14.41
CA VAL A 209 -0.74 -4.07 13.56
C VAL A 209 -0.90 -2.68 14.15
N ASP A 210 -0.06 -1.74 13.72
CA ASP A 210 -0.25 -0.31 14.00
C ASP A 210 -1.26 0.25 12.99
N ALA A 211 -2.50 0.49 13.46
CA ALA A 211 -3.61 0.99 12.65
C ALA A 211 -3.85 2.47 12.99
N ARG A 212 -3.78 3.33 11.98
CA ARG A 212 -3.97 4.78 12.10
C ARG A 212 -5.11 5.23 11.24
N GLY A 213 -6.04 5.99 11.83
CA GLY A 213 -7.25 6.47 11.14
C GLY A 213 -8.55 5.98 11.77
N CYS A 214 -9.49 5.62 10.94
CA CYS A 214 -10.78 5.04 11.30
C CYS A 214 -11.35 4.25 10.12
N ASP A 215 -12.46 3.55 10.36
CA ASP A 215 -13.10 2.77 9.30
C ASP A 215 -13.50 3.65 8.10
N PRO A 216 -13.24 3.16 6.87
CA PRO A 216 -13.73 3.82 5.67
C PRO A 216 -15.27 3.74 5.63
N HIS A 217 -15.91 4.80 5.17
CA HIS A 217 -17.36 4.83 4.99
C HIS A 217 -17.74 5.54 3.69
N ARG A 218 -18.92 5.24 3.19
CA ARG A 218 -19.49 5.92 2.04
C ARG A 218 -20.23 7.19 2.47
N ASP A 219 -20.01 8.27 1.69
CA ASP A 219 -20.73 9.52 1.80
C ASP A 219 -21.03 9.99 0.37
N GLY A 220 -22.28 9.75 -0.05
CA GLY A 220 -22.69 9.89 -1.44
C GLY A 220 -21.90 8.94 -2.35
N GLU A 221 -21.27 9.50 -3.39
CA GLU A 221 -20.48 8.74 -4.36
C GLU A 221 -19.04 8.48 -3.89
N HIS A 222 -18.63 9.07 -2.76
CA HIS A 222 -17.23 9.04 -2.34
C HIS A 222 -16.98 8.16 -1.12
N TRP A 223 -15.86 7.47 -1.12
CA TRP A 223 -15.29 6.87 0.06
C TRP A 223 -14.57 7.93 0.89
N ARG A 224 -14.80 7.90 2.20
CA ARG A 224 -14.23 8.81 3.19
C ARG A 224 -13.37 8.07 4.18
N GLU A 225 -12.33 8.75 4.67
CA GLU A 225 -11.41 8.25 5.69
C GLU A 225 -10.73 6.91 5.29
N GLY A 226 -10.40 6.10 6.26
CA GLY A 226 -9.78 4.79 6.11
C GLY A 226 -8.58 4.61 7.03
N TRP A 227 -8.02 3.41 7.02
CA TRP A 227 -6.87 3.02 7.80
C TRP A 227 -5.60 3.07 6.97
N ILE A 228 -4.52 3.64 7.51
CA ILE A 228 -3.16 3.33 7.11
C ILE A 228 -2.64 2.28 8.10
N LEU A 229 -2.26 1.11 7.59
CA LEU A 229 -1.73 0.03 8.40
C LEU A 229 -0.21 -0.08 8.26
N SER A 230 0.46 -0.29 9.37
CA SER A 230 1.89 -0.52 9.43
C SER A 230 2.22 -1.72 10.32
N PRO A 231 3.33 -2.45 10.06
CA PRO A 231 3.72 -3.55 10.91
C PRO A 231 4.07 -3.04 12.30
N ARG A 232 3.86 -3.88 13.31
CA ARG A 232 4.29 -3.63 14.68
C ARG A 232 5.50 -4.50 15.00
N ARG A 233 6.51 -3.92 15.65
CA ARG A 233 7.70 -4.64 16.11
C ARG A 233 7.43 -5.54 17.31
#